data_c48213b09cea3bc55c660f0dc0e71c63
#
_entry.id   c48213b09cea3bc55c660f0dc0e71c63
#
_cell.length_a   1.000
_cell.length_b   1.000
_cell.length_c   1.000
_cell.angle_alpha   90.00
_cell.angle_beta   90.00
_cell.angle_gamma   90.00
#
_symmetry.space_group_name_H-M   'P 1'
#
loop_
_entity.id
_entity.type
_entity.pdbx_description
1 polymer ?
#
loop_
_entity_poly.entity_id
_entity_poly.type
_entity_poly.pdbx_seq_one_letter_code
_entity_poly.pdbx_strand_id
1 'polypeptide(L)'
;MYKITLKNIKSINYLEFSFPDKNGVYLLTGGNGCGKTTLLIALNRLGDNLAFSKNIKTSTAGFDSFRDAQIIYSTEHDSVIYHRAGIRWVPTPRSKSNLIKTFPCQNILYLSTSGLRFYAQEPKDLKDQRHNAVSDEIINPLNDILNTSKFNDLKYIKIKSPKGKQRHLHRDNKLYVIKDPKNNYYSEQNFSLR
;
A
#
# COMPACT_ATOMS: atom_id res chain seq x y z
N MET A 1 13.48 -24.53 6.66
CA MET A 1 13.57 -23.04 6.76
C MET A 1 12.52 -22.42 5.86
N TYR A 2 11.75 -21.42 6.34
CA TYR A 2 10.71 -20.74 5.56
C TYR A 2 11.22 -19.41 5.02
N LYS A 3 10.99 -19.14 3.73
CA LYS A 3 11.48 -17.92 3.08
C LYS A 3 10.43 -17.28 2.17
N ILE A 4 10.51 -15.96 2.05
CA ILE A 4 9.79 -15.19 1.05
C ILE A 4 10.82 -14.45 0.21
N THR A 5 10.75 -14.63 -1.11
CA THR A 5 11.64 -13.92 -2.05
C THR A 5 10.81 -13.03 -2.96
N LEU A 6 11.20 -11.77 -3.05
CA LEU A 6 10.61 -10.78 -3.96
C LEU A 6 11.58 -10.51 -5.10
N LYS A 7 11.11 -10.61 -6.35
CA LYS A 7 11.92 -10.33 -7.55
C LYS A 7 11.17 -9.39 -8.48
N ASN A 8 11.88 -8.39 -8.98
CA ASN A 8 11.40 -7.45 -9.99
C ASN A 8 10.03 -6.83 -9.68
N ILE A 9 9.80 -6.49 -8.42
CA ILE A 9 8.53 -5.93 -7.97
C ILE A 9 8.72 -4.50 -7.45
N LYS A 10 8.13 -3.53 -8.12
CA LYS A 10 8.33 -2.09 -7.86
C LYS A 10 9.83 -1.73 -7.87
N SER A 11 10.32 -1.12 -6.79
CA SER A 11 11.74 -0.76 -6.62
C SER A 11 12.64 -1.93 -6.19
N ILE A 12 12.09 -3.13 -6.01
CA ILE A 12 12.85 -4.30 -5.53
C ILE A 12 13.30 -5.13 -6.73
N ASN A 13 14.59 -5.18 -6.99
CA ASN A 13 15.17 -6.14 -7.95
C ASN A 13 15.22 -7.54 -7.34
N TYR A 14 15.72 -7.63 -6.11
CA TYR A 14 15.80 -8.89 -5.36
C TYR A 14 15.77 -8.58 -3.86
N LEU A 15 14.95 -9.31 -3.11
CA LEU A 15 14.93 -9.30 -1.65
C LEU A 15 14.56 -10.70 -1.16
N GLU A 16 15.33 -11.24 -0.25
CA GLU A 16 15.01 -12.49 0.44
C GLU A 16 14.75 -12.21 1.92
N PHE A 17 13.66 -12.74 2.43
CA PHE A 17 13.28 -12.68 3.83
C PHE A 17 13.16 -14.10 4.38
N SER A 18 13.91 -14.41 5.42
CA SER A 18 13.82 -15.65 6.17
C SER A 18 13.01 -15.41 7.45
N PHE A 19 12.10 -16.33 7.76
CA PHE A 19 11.34 -16.23 9.01
C PHE A 19 12.27 -16.44 10.20
N PRO A 20 12.15 -15.63 11.23
CA PRO A 20 12.92 -15.81 12.46
C PRO A 20 12.48 -17.07 13.19
N ASP A 21 13.44 -17.74 13.84
CA ASP A 21 13.18 -18.98 14.57
C ASP A 21 12.49 -18.75 15.93
N LYS A 22 12.55 -17.52 16.44
CA LYS A 22 12.03 -17.16 17.77
C LYS A 22 10.86 -16.17 17.63
N ASN A 23 9.91 -16.28 18.55
CA ASN A 23 8.88 -15.26 18.70
C ASN A 23 9.49 -13.97 19.28
N GLY A 24 9.05 -12.84 18.79
CA GLY A 24 9.58 -11.55 19.26
C GLY A 24 9.01 -10.36 18.48
N VAL A 25 9.50 -9.18 18.81
CA VAL A 25 9.22 -7.95 18.08
C VAL A 25 10.37 -7.71 17.09
N TYR A 26 10.02 -7.58 15.82
CA TYR A 26 10.98 -7.37 14.74
C TYR A 26 10.71 -6.04 14.06
N LEU A 27 11.76 -5.22 13.95
CA LEU A 27 11.68 -3.90 13.33
C LEU A 27 12.20 -3.96 11.89
N LEU A 28 11.33 -3.62 10.93
CA LEU A 28 11.71 -3.48 9.52
C LEU A 28 12.06 -2.02 9.22
N THR A 29 13.34 -1.72 9.05
CA THR A 29 13.84 -0.37 8.78
C THR A 29 14.33 -0.22 7.34
N GLY A 30 14.52 1.01 6.91
CA GLY A 30 15.06 1.35 5.59
C GLY A 30 14.44 2.62 5.02
N GLY A 31 15.06 3.21 4.01
CA GLY A 31 14.62 4.42 3.33
C GLY A 31 13.23 4.30 2.69
N ASN A 32 12.63 5.43 2.34
CA ASN A 32 11.36 5.43 1.61
C ASN A 32 11.54 4.79 0.23
N GLY A 33 10.56 3.97 -0.17
CA GLY A 33 10.60 3.28 -1.46
C GLY A 33 11.44 1.98 -1.49
N CYS A 34 12.20 1.62 -0.44
CA CYS A 34 13.04 0.41 -0.44
C CYS A 34 12.27 -0.92 -0.40
N GLY A 35 10.93 -0.90 -0.36
CA GLY A 35 10.12 -2.12 -0.48
C GLY A 35 9.55 -2.67 0.83
N LYS A 36 9.70 -2.00 1.98
CA LYS A 36 9.15 -2.44 3.28
C LYS A 36 7.68 -2.85 3.19
N THR A 37 6.85 -1.97 2.65
CA THR A 37 5.41 -2.23 2.48
C THR A 37 5.15 -3.42 1.56
N THR A 38 5.95 -3.61 0.52
CA THR A 38 5.80 -4.75 -0.40
C THR A 38 6.09 -6.07 0.30
N LEU A 39 7.12 -6.12 1.16
CA LEU A 39 7.40 -7.28 1.99
C LEU A 39 6.26 -7.55 2.99
N LEU A 40 5.75 -6.51 3.66
CA LEU A 40 4.63 -6.66 4.60
C LEU A 40 3.36 -7.15 3.90
N ILE A 41 3.11 -6.74 2.66
CA ILE A 41 2.00 -7.27 1.84
C ILE A 41 2.22 -8.76 1.51
N ALA A 42 3.45 -9.14 1.20
CA ALA A 42 3.79 -10.53 0.96
C ALA A 42 3.60 -11.39 2.23
N LEU A 43 3.98 -10.88 3.39
CA LEU A 43 3.67 -11.52 4.67
C LEU A 43 2.16 -11.61 4.91
N ASN A 44 1.42 -10.53 4.69
CA ASN A 44 -0.04 -10.52 4.85
C ASN A 44 -0.75 -11.56 3.95
N ARG A 45 -0.16 -11.95 2.82
CA ARG A 45 -0.70 -12.98 1.93
C ARG A 45 -0.83 -14.34 2.61
N LEU A 46 -0.05 -14.62 3.64
CA LEU A 46 -0.16 -15.87 4.40
C LEU A 46 -1.51 -15.98 5.12
N GLY A 47 -2.06 -14.86 5.60
CA GLY A 47 -3.37 -14.82 6.28
C GLY A 47 -4.53 -14.33 5.41
N ASP A 48 -4.27 -13.53 4.37
CA ASP A 48 -5.30 -12.96 3.47
C ASP A 48 -5.06 -13.32 2.01
N ASN A 49 -5.89 -14.20 1.48
CA ASN A 49 -5.83 -14.64 0.08
C ASN A 49 -5.97 -13.49 -0.93
N LEU A 50 -6.53 -12.37 -0.54
CA LEU A 50 -6.74 -11.19 -1.38
C LEU A 50 -5.67 -10.11 -1.19
N ALA A 51 -4.65 -10.34 -0.35
CA ALA A 51 -3.64 -9.34 -0.01
C ALA A 51 -3.00 -8.70 -1.24
N PHE A 52 -2.64 -9.48 -2.25
CA PHE A 52 -2.05 -8.96 -3.48
C PHE A 52 -3.02 -8.11 -4.29
N SER A 53 -4.23 -8.59 -4.51
CA SER A 53 -5.24 -7.86 -5.30
C SER A 53 -5.69 -6.57 -4.62
N LYS A 54 -5.69 -6.53 -3.30
CA LYS A 54 -6.04 -5.34 -2.52
C LYS A 54 -4.94 -4.29 -2.53
N ASN A 55 -3.67 -4.72 -2.43
CA ASN A 55 -2.55 -3.82 -2.08
C ASN A 55 -1.50 -3.65 -3.20
N ILE A 56 -1.41 -4.58 -4.15
CA ILE A 56 -0.50 -4.46 -5.30
C ILE A 56 -1.34 -4.21 -6.55
N LYS A 57 -1.83 -2.98 -6.67
CA LYS A 57 -2.56 -2.54 -7.85
C LYS A 57 -1.58 -2.14 -8.93
N THR A 58 -1.89 -2.47 -10.18
CA THR A 58 -1.21 -1.87 -11.33
C THR A 58 -1.58 -0.40 -11.40
N SER A 59 -0.59 0.48 -11.42
CA SER A 59 -0.85 1.83 -11.86
C SER A 59 -1.19 1.80 -13.36
N THR A 60 -2.17 2.58 -13.77
CA THR A 60 -2.47 2.80 -15.21
C THR A 60 -1.36 3.62 -15.90
N ALA A 61 -0.49 4.27 -15.13
CA ALA A 61 0.71 4.94 -15.63
C ALA A 61 1.80 3.86 -15.79
N GLY A 62 2.15 3.50 -16.99
CA GLY A 62 3.02 2.39 -17.41
C GLY A 62 4.43 2.27 -16.81
N PHE A 63 4.69 2.91 -15.67
CA PHE A 63 5.96 2.88 -14.96
C PHE A 63 6.17 1.62 -14.09
N ASP A 64 5.09 0.97 -13.63
CA ASP A 64 5.17 -0.25 -12.83
C ASP A 64 4.76 -1.45 -13.68
N SER A 65 5.64 -1.88 -14.56
CA SER A 65 5.48 -3.16 -15.25
C SER A 65 5.75 -4.28 -14.26
N PHE A 66 4.68 -4.96 -13.81
CA PHE A 66 4.82 -6.20 -13.03
C PHE A 66 5.02 -7.43 -13.93
N ARG A 67 5.50 -7.25 -15.16
CA ARG A 67 5.59 -8.33 -16.16
C ARG A 67 6.47 -9.48 -15.67
N ASP A 68 7.61 -9.13 -15.06
CA ASP A 68 8.59 -10.09 -14.56
C ASP A 68 8.60 -10.17 -13.02
N ALA A 69 7.58 -9.58 -12.38
CA ALA A 69 7.46 -9.56 -10.95
C ALA A 69 7.11 -10.95 -10.40
N GLN A 70 7.86 -11.38 -9.39
CA GLN A 70 7.65 -12.66 -8.73
C GLN A 70 7.66 -12.50 -7.21
N ILE A 71 6.75 -13.21 -6.56
CA ILE A 71 6.74 -13.39 -5.11
C ILE A 71 6.80 -14.89 -4.85
N ILE A 72 7.89 -15.34 -4.25
CA ILE A 72 8.19 -16.77 -4.08
C ILE A 72 8.08 -17.10 -2.61
N TYR A 73 7.31 -18.13 -2.29
CA TYR A 73 7.25 -18.74 -0.97
C TYR A 73 7.95 -20.10 -1.04
N SER A 74 8.97 -20.30 -0.24
CA SER A 74 9.76 -21.51 -0.25
C SER A 74 9.97 -22.10 1.15
N THR A 75 9.97 -23.42 1.21
CA THR A 75 10.41 -24.22 2.33
C THR A 75 11.73 -24.89 1.95
N GLU A 76 12.21 -25.84 2.73
CA GLU A 76 13.40 -26.63 2.37
C GLU A 76 13.19 -27.53 1.16
N HIS A 77 11.96 -27.98 0.95
CA HIS A 77 11.66 -29.00 -0.06
C HIS A 77 10.81 -28.47 -1.21
N ASP A 78 10.05 -27.41 -0.99
CA ASP A 78 9.02 -26.95 -1.90
C ASP A 78 9.02 -25.45 -2.09
N SER A 79 8.52 -25.01 -3.26
CA SER A 79 8.29 -23.60 -3.53
C SER A 79 7.05 -23.36 -4.38
N VAL A 80 6.44 -22.19 -4.21
CA VAL A 80 5.36 -21.68 -5.07
C VAL A 80 5.70 -20.24 -5.46
N ILE A 81 5.57 -19.94 -6.75
CA ILE A 81 5.86 -18.63 -7.32
C ILE A 81 4.55 -17.97 -7.68
N TYR A 82 4.30 -16.79 -7.12
CA TYR A 82 3.22 -15.92 -7.57
C TYR A 82 3.76 -14.95 -8.60
N HIS A 83 3.20 -14.96 -9.78
CA HIS A 83 3.52 -14.05 -10.88
C HIS A 83 2.28 -13.35 -11.40
N ARG A 84 2.48 -12.29 -12.16
CA ARG A 84 1.38 -11.52 -12.72
C ARG A 84 0.89 -12.15 -14.02
N ALA A 85 -0.40 -12.48 -14.08
CA ALA A 85 -1.09 -12.89 -15.31
C ALA A 85 -2.25 -11.90 -15.56
N GLY A 86 -2.03 -10.96 -16.46
CA GLY A 86 -2.94 -9.84 -16.67
C GLY A 86 -3.13 -9.02 -15.40
N ILE A 87 -4.37 -8.99 -14.88
CA ILE A 87 -4.72 -8.24 -13.65
C ILE A 87 -4.61 -9.09 -12.37
N ARG A 88 -4.29 -10.37 -12.47
CA ARG A 88 -4.31 -11.31 -11.33
C ARG A 88 -2.93 -11.82 -10.99
N TRP A 89 -2.72 -12.12 -9.71
CA TRP A 89 -1.58 -12.88 -9.23
C TRP A 89 -1.92 -14.37 -9.22
N VAL A 90 -1.13 -15.17 -9.93
CA VAL A 90 -1.38 -16.59 -10.15
C VAL A 90 -0.23 -17.41 -9.58
N PRO A 91 -0.51 -18.46 -8.78
CA PRO A 91 0.53 -19.36 -8.28
C PRO A 91 0.98 -20.35 -9.36
N THR A 92 2.27 -20.63 -9.39
CA THR A 92 2.89 -21.65 -10.24
C THR A 92 3.87 -22.48 -9.41
N PRO A 93 3.74 -23.81 -9.38
CA PRO A 93 2.61 -24.58 -9.91
C PRO A 93 1.33 -24.39 -9.05
N ARG A 94 0.19 -24.42 -9.67
CA ARG A 94 -1.10 -24.25 -8.98
C ARG A 94 -1.36 -25.30 -7.90
N SER A 95 -0.90 -26.53 -8.14
CA SER A 95 -0.97 -27.65 -7.18
C SER A 95 -0.31 -27.33 -5.83
N LYS A 96 0.72 -26.48 -5.83
CA LYS A 96 1.43 -26.06 -4.62
C LYS A 96 0.91 -24.77 -3.99
N SER A 97 -0.24 -24.24 -4.44
CA SER A 97 -0.82 -23.02 -3.87
C SER A 97 -1.11 -23.13 -2.37
N ASN A 98 -1.37 -24.35 -1.87
CA ASN A 98 -1.57 -24.62 -0.45
C ASN A 98 -0.28 -24.61 0.39
N LEU A 99 0.90 -24.56 -0.21
CA LEU A 99 2.18 -24.47 0.49
C LEU A 99 2.22 -23.28 1.45
N ILE A 100 1.57 -22.18 1.09
CA ILE A 100 1.49 -20.98 1.94
C ILE A 100 0.86 -21.30 3.31
N LYS A 101 -0.05 -22.26 3.39
CA LYS A 101 -0.72 -22.65 4.65
C LYS A 101 0.20 -23.38 5.62
N THR A 102 1.36 -23.84 5.18
CA THR A 102 2.36 -24.50 6.05
C THR A 102 3.31 -23.52 6.72
N PHE A 103 3.27 -22.24 6.29
CA PHE A 103 4.13 -21.19 6.84
C PHE A 103 3.75 -20.88 8.29
N PRO A 104 4.72 -20.50 9.12
CA PRO A 104 4.43 -19.95 10.44
C PRO A 104 3.60 -18.67 10.31
N CYS A 105 2.90 -18.28 11.37
CA CYS A 105 2.12 -17.04 11.41
C CYS A 105 0.89 -17.03 10.48
N GLN A 106 0.00 -18.02 10.62
CA GLN A 106 -1.28 -18.02 9.88
C GLN A 106 -2.26 -16.94 10.36
N ASN A 107 -2.19 -16.56 11.64
CA ASN A 107 -3.04 -15.51 12.23
C ASN A 107 -2.33 -14.15 12.08
N ILE A 108 -2.49 -13.50 10.92
CA ILE A 108 -1.86 -12.23 10.62
C ILE A 108 -2.89 -11.11 10.74
N LEU A 109 -2.64 -10.15 11.61
CA LEU A 109 -3.31 -8.87 11.62
C LEU A 109 -2.45 -7.83 10.90
N TYR A 110 -2.84 -7.49 9.67
CA TYR A 110 -2.16 -6.47 8.89
C TYR A 110 -2.79 -5.11 9.11
N LEU A 111 -2.11 -4.24 9.84
CA LEU A 111 -2.52 -2.86 10.07
C LEU A 111 -1.81 -1.96 9.05
N SER A 112 -2.58 -1.42 8.12
CA SER A 112 -2.08 -0.51 7.09
C SER A 112 -2.67 0.88 7.27
N THR A 113 -1.87 1.90 7.09
CA THR A 113 -2.37 3.28 7.01
C THR A 113 -3.35 3.46 5.85
N SER A 114 -3.19 2.69 4.76
CA SER A 114 -4.12 2.67 3.62
C SER A 114 -5.41 1.90 3.91
N GLY A 115 -5.41 0.95 4.83
CA GLY A 115 -6.62 0.22 5.25
C GLY A 115 -7.61 1.10 6.00
N LEU A 116 -7.12 2.20 6.58
CA LEU A 116 -7.93 3.25 7.19
C LEU A 116 -8.34 4.34 6.18
N ARG A 117 -7.78 4.33 4.97
CA ARG A 117 -8.12 5.28 3.93
C ARG A 117 -9.34 4.79 3.16
N PHE A 118 -10.40 5.57 3.17
CA PHE A 118 -11.48 5.40 2.22
C PHE A 118 -10.89 5.47 0.81
N TYR A 119 -11.16 4.47 -0.03
CA TYR A 119 -11.04 4.62 -1.47
C TYR A 119 -12.24 5.44 -1.97
N ALA A 120 -12.27 6.71 -1.58
CA ALA A 120 -13.13 7.64 -2.25
C ALA A 120 -12.60 7.75 -3.68
N GLN A 121 -13.46 7.57 -4.68
CA GLN A 121 -13.08 7.96 -6.03
C GLN A 121 -12.74 9.44 -5.97
N GLU A 122 -11.51 9.76 -6.35
CA GLU A 122 -11.10 11.15 -6.51
C GLU A 122 -12.02 11.79 -7.53
N PRO A 123 -12.66 12.93 -7.22
CA PRO A 123 -13.42 13.66 -8.20
C PRO A 123 -12.57 13.92 -9.43
N LYS A 124 -13.11 13.74 -10.63
CA LYS A 124 -12.37 13.95 -11.89
C LYS A 124 -11.78 15.35 -11.99
N ASP A 125 -12.43 16.31 -11.36
CA ASP A 125 -11.98 17.70 -11.28
C ASP A 125 -11.95 18.17 -9.84
N LEU A 126 -10.76 18.22 -9.24
CA LEU A 126 -10.53 18.73 -7.90
C LEU A 126 -10.72 20.24 -7.81
N LYS A 127 -10.58 20.96 -8.92
CA LYS A 127 -10.66 22.43 -8.98
C LYS A 127 -12.08 22.92 -8.82
N ASP A 128 -13.05 22.20 -9.34
CA ASP A 128 -14.48 22.58 -9.32
C ASP A 128 -15.18 22.17 -8.02
N GLN A 129 -14.48 21.51 -7.11
CA GLN A 129 -15.03 21.10 -5.83
C GLN A 129 -14.98 22.24 -4.80
N ARG A 130 -15.95 22.26 -3.87
CA ARG A 130 -15.92 23.20 -2.74
C ARG A 130 -14.77 22.86 -1.80
N HIS A 131 -13.78 23.75 -1.74
CA HIS A 131 -12.65 23.65 -0.83
C HIS A 131 -13.02 24.25 0.54
N ASN A 132 -12.70 23.50 1.60
CA ASN A 132 -12.88 23.95 2.98
C ASN A 132 -11.50 24.12 3.62
N ALA A 133 -11.35 25.12 4.47
CA ALA A 133 -10.11 25.36 5.19
C ALA A 133 -9.84 24.23 6.20
N VAL A 134 -8.57 23.90 6.39
CA VAL A 134 -8.08 23.05 7.46
C VAL A 134 -7.65 23.96 8.61
N SER A 135 -7.87 23.55 9.86
CA SER A 135 -7.46 24.34 11.02
C SER A 135 -5.95 24.38 11.17
N ASP A 136 -5.44 25.48 11.70
CA ASP A 136 -4.00 25.66 11.99
C ASP A 136 -3.48 24.63 12.99
N GLU A 137 -4.34 24.11 13.87
CA GLU A 137 -4.01 23.02 14.79
C GLU A 137 -3.57 21.73 14.08
N ILE A 138 -3.95 21.56 12.81
CA ILE A 138 -3.51 20.44 11.96
C ILE A 138 -2.34 20.85 11.07
N ILE A 139 -2.40 22.05 10.51
CA ILE A 139 -1.41 22.55 9.56
C ILE A 139 -0.04 22.73 10.23
N ASN A 140 0.00 23.39 11.40
CA ASN A 140 1.24 23.71 12.06
C ASN A 140 2.03 22.45 12.47
N PRO A 141 1.48 21.49 13.21
CA PRO A 141 2.19 20.25 13.52
C PRO A 141 2.61 19.45 12.28
N LEU A 142 1.81 19.48 11.21
CA LEU A 142 2.14 18.79 9.97
C LEU A 142 3.38 19.40 9.31
N ASN A 143 3.44 20.73 9.23
CA ASN A 143 4.59 21.45 8.71
C ASN A 143 5.83 21.25 9.58
N ASP A 144 5.69 21.28 10.90
CA ASP A 144 6.78 21.07 11.85
C ASP A 144 7.37 19.65 11.74
N ILE A 145 6.51 18.61 11.74
CA ILE A 145 6.95 17.20 11.62
C ILE A 145 7.68 16.96 10.29
N LEU A 146 7.19 17.57 9.21
CA LEU A 146 7.74 17.38 7.87
C LEU A 146 8.81 18.42 7.50
N ASN A 147 9.12 19.34 8.41
CA ASN A 147 10.07 20.45 8.22
C ASN A 147 9.83 21.18 6.89
N THR A 148 8.61 21.66 6.67
CA THR A 148 8.19 22.29 5.42
C THR A 148 7.08 23.30 5.65
N SER A 149 6.90 24.24 4.73
CA SER A 149 5.76 25.17 4.70
C SER A 149 4.74 24.84 3.61
N LYS A 150 4.91 23.72 2.93
CA LYS A 150 4.08 23.34 1.76
C LYS A 150 2.61 23.13 2.09
N PHE A 151 2.27 22.89 3.36
CA PHE A 151 0.91 22.59 3.78
C PHE A 151 0.12 23.80 4.29
N ASN A 152 0.69 25.03 4.20
CA ASN A 152 -0.01 26.24 4.63
C ASN A 152 -1.35 26.44 3.90
N ASP A 153 -1.45 26.05 2.63
CA ASP A 153 -2.67 26.11 1.83
C ASP A 153 -3.46 24.78 1.80
N LEU A 154 -3.21 23.90 2.77
CA LEU A 154 -3.93 22.63 2.86
C LEU A 154 -5.44 22.87 3.01
N LYS A 155 -6.21 22.25 2.13
CA LYS A 155 -7.68 22.30 2.12
C LYS A 155 -8.24 20.89 2.11
N TYR A 156 -9.52 20.77 2.35
CA TYR A 156 -10.20 19.50 2.15
C TYR A 156 -11.50 19.69 1.35
N ILE A 157 -11.85 18.67 0.60
CA ILE A 157 -13.14 18.53 -0.07
C ILE A 157 -13.94 17.40 0.60
N LYS A 158 -15.26 17.56 0.69
CA LYS A 158 -16.14 16.51 1.19
C LYS A 158 -16.49 15.56 0.05
N ILE A 159 -16.18 14.28 0.22
CA ILE A 159 -16.48 13.26 -0.78
C ILE A 159 -17.74 12.51 -0.35
N LYS A 160 -18.65 12.30 -1.30
CA LYS A 160 -19.83 11.46 -1.07
C LYS A 160 -19.36 10.01 -0.98
N SER A 161 -19.70 9.35 0.13
CA SER A 161 -19.48 7.91 0.28
C SER A 161 -20.22 7.15 -0.83
N PRO A 162 -19.59 6.20 -1.54
CA PRO A 162 -20.30 5.35 -2.48
C PRO A 162 -21.39 4.58 -1.73
N LYS A 163 -22.62 4.66 -2.21
CA LYS A 163 -23.74 3.89 -1.66
C LYS A 163 -23.36 2.40 -1.65
N GLY A 164 -23.43 1.76 -0.49
CA GLY A 164 -23.38 0.30 -0.35
C GLY A 164 -22.05 -0.33 0.01
N LYS A 165 -20.96 0.39 0.28
CA LYS A 165 -19.69 -0.18 0.79
C LYS A 165 -19.44 0.20 2.23
N GLN A 166 -19.09 -0.83 3.02
CA GLN A 166 -18.89 -0.85 4.47
C GLN A 166 -18.45 0.49 5.07
N ARG A 167 -19.20 0.92 6.07
CA ARG A 167 -18.85 2.02 6.95
C ARG A 167 -17.53 1.69 7.65
N HIS A 168 -16.43 2.18 7.14
CA HIS A 168 -15.20 2.23 7.89
C HIS A 168 -15.32 3.36 8.91
N LEU A 169 -15.26 3.01 10.16
CA LEU A 169 -15.79 3.73 11.31
C LEU A 169 -15.16 5.10 11.61
N HIS A 170 -14.11 5.58 10.94
CA HIS A 170 -13.35 6.72 11.47
C HIS A 170 -12.82 7.73 10.45
N ARG A 171 -13.48 7.94 9.31
CA ARG A 171 -13.10 9.05 8.44
C ARG A 171 -14.30 9.90 8.04
N ASP A 172 -14.17 11.16 8.35
CA ASP A 172 -15.05 12.27 7.94
C ASP A 172 -15.05 12.48 6.44
N ASN A 173 -15.32 11.55 5.57
CA ASN A 173 -15.44 11.70 4.12
C ASN A 173 -14.70 12.92 3.52
N LYS A 174 -13.50 13.21 4.03
CA LYS A 174 -12.66 14.33 3.64
C LYS A 174 -11.52 13.83 2.77
N LEU A 175 -11.27 14.49 1.66
CA LEU A 175 -10.07 14.32 0.85
C LEU A 175 -9.25 15.59 0.99
N TYR A 176 -8.03 15.47 1.49
CA TYR A 176 -7.14 16.61 1.63
C TYR A 176 -6.49 16.91 0.29
N VAL A 177 -6.42 18.19 -0.05
CA VAL A 177 -5.88 18.71 -1.29
C VAL A 177 -4.93 19.87 -1.02
N ILE A 178 -3.90 19.95 -1.82
CA ILE A 178 -2.92 21.03 -1.81
C ILE A 178 -2.83 21.63 -3.20
N LYS A 179 -2.52 22.90 -3.27
CA LYS A 179 -2.34 23.65 -4.52
C LYS A 179 -0.86 23.75 -4.86
N ASP A 180 -0.51 23.47 -6.10
CA ASP A 180 0.85 23.68 -6.60
C ASP A 180 1.08 25.13 -7.03
N PRO A 181 2.34 25.55 -7.29
CA PRO A 181 2.64 26.87 -7.81
C PRO A 181 1.99 27.17 -9.18
N LYS A 182 1.57 26.14 -9.91
CA LYS A 182 0.87 26.27 -11.21
C LYS A 182 -0.65 26.30 -11.06
N ASN A 183 -1.15 26.45 -9.82
CA ASN A 183 -2.59 26.47 -9.49
C ASN A 183 -3.36 25.14 -9.74
N ASN A 184 -2.68 24.01 -9.87
CA ASN A 184 -3.33 22.71 -9.93
C ASN A 184 -3.52 22.16 -8.51
N TYR A 185 -4.62 21.41 -8.31
CA TYR A 185 -4.88 20.73 -7.05
C TYR A 185 -4.45 19.28 -7.12
N TYR A 186 -3.75 18.83 -6.10
CA TYR A 186 -3.36 17.44 -5.89
C TYR A 186 -4.00 16.93 -4.61
N SER A 187 -4.52 15.72 -4.65
CA SER A 187 -5.04 15.08 -3.45
C SER A 187 -3.93 14.42 -2.63
N GLU A 188 -4.22 14.15 -1.35
CA GLU A 188 -3.33 13.40 -0.47
C GLU A 188 -2.91 12.03 -1.02
N GLN A 189 -3.66 11.49 -1.98
CA GLN A 189 -3.35 10.22 -2.62
C GLN A 189 -2.13 10.33 -3.54
N ASN A 190 -1.85 11.53 -4.01
CA ASN A 190 -0.75 11.87 -4.90
C ASN A 190 0.36 12.69 -4.22
N PHE A 191 0.27 12.92 -2.91
CA PHE A 191 1.35 13.57 -2.18
C PHE A 191 2.58 12.66 -2.20
N SER A 192 3.58 13.06 -2.97
CA SER A 192 4.92 12.50 -2.88
C SER A 192 5.80 13.49 -2.10
N LEU A 193 6.41 13.01 -1.03
CA LEU A 193 7.52 13.70 -0.40
C LEU A 193 8.74 13.51 -1.32
N ARG A 194 8.89 14.40 -2.29
CA ARG A 194 10.12 14.58 -3.06
C ARG A 194 10.84 15.82 -2.55
#